data_586be9acb1e35c7e816b5704afc37e7a
#
_entry.id   586be9acb1e35c7e816b5704afc37e7a
#
_cell.length_a   1.000
_cell.length_b   1.000
_cell.length_c   1.000
_cell.angle_alpha   90.00
_cell.angle_beta   90.00
_cell.angle_gamma   90.00
#
_symmetry.space_group_name_H-M   'P 1'
#
loop_
_entity.id
_entity.type
_entity.pdbx_description
1 polymer ?
#
loop_
_entity_poly.entity_id
_entity_poly.type
_entity_poly.pdbx_seq_one_letter_code
_entity_poly.pdbx_strand_id
1 'polypeptide(L)'
;APHGHVEMYFENVRVPVDNILLGEGRGFEIAQGRLGPGRIHHCMRLIGLAERALELMCKRASSRVAFGKTVASQTVTQERIAEARCKIDMARLLTLKAAWLMDVAGNKVAKNEIAMIKVVAPSMACQVIDWAMQVHGGGGMCDDFPLAYAYAGARTLRFADGPDEVHRNAIAKWELGKYAPGKTEAEAPVTRF
;
A
#
# COMPACT_ATOMS: atom_id res chain seq x y z
N ALA A 1 2.67 -5.18 -18.41
CA ALA A 1 2.39 -3.79 -18.17
C ALA A 1 1.74 -3.59 -16.80
N PRO A 2 2.02 -2.55 -16.08
CA PRO A 2 2.82 -1.41 -16.54
C PRO A 2 4.33 -1.62 -16.44
N HIS A 3 4.82 -2.71 -15.83
CA HIS A 3 6.24 -2.98 -15.63
C HIS A 3 6.68 -4.21 -16.43
N GLY A 4 7.92 -4.18 -16.91
CA GLY A 4 8.60 -5.37 -17.42
C GLY A 4 9.28 -6.13 -16.27
N HIS A 5 9.38 -7.44 -16.40
CA HIS A 5 10.18 -8.32 -15.54
C HIS A 5 11.08 -9.15 -16.45
N VAL A 6 12.29 -9.39 -15.99
CA VAL A 6 13.29 -10.14 -16.74
C VAL A 6 13.68 -11.39 -15.98
N GLU A 7 14.05 -12.42 -16.71
CA GLU A 7 14.78 -13.56 -16.18
C GLU A 7 16.27 -13.31 -16.43
N MET A 8 17.10 -13.52 -15.41
CA MET A 8 18.53 -13.27 -15.47
C MET A 8 19.30 -14.56 -15.15
N TYR A 9 20.32 -14.82 -15.93
CA TYR A 9 21.23 -15.94 -15.75
C TYR A 9 22.62 -15.41 -15.43
N PHE A 10 23.26 -15.99 -14.43
CA PHE A 10 24.61 -15.66 -13.99
C PHE A 10 25.51 -16.88 -14.23
N GLU A 11 26.38 -16.80 -15.21
CA GLU A 11 27.31 -17.90 -15.56
C GLU A 11 28.75 -17.46 -15.25
N ASN A 12 29.39 -18.13 -14.28
CA ASN A 12 30.80 -17.91 -13.89
C ASN A 12 31.14 -16.42 -13.62
N VAL A 13 30.19 -15.64 -13.12
CA VAL A 13 30.40 -14.23 -12.80
C VAL A 13 31.31 -14.13 -11.59
N ARG A 14 32.50 -13.51 -11.75
CA ARG A 14 33.47 -13.27 -10.68
C ARG A 14 33.30 -11.85 -10.15
N VAL A 15 33.21 -11.73 -8.83
CA VAL A 15 33.13 -10.46 -8.10
C VAL A 15 34.14 -10.44 -6.98
N PRO A 16 34.66 -9.26 -6.55
CA PRO A 16 35.50 -9.16 -5.37
C PRO A 16 34.82 -9.72 -4.13
N VAL A 17 35.57 -10.37 -3.24
CA VAL A 17 35.04 -10.96 -1.99
C VAL A 17 34.40 -9.90 -1.09
N ASP A 18 34.91 -8.67 -1.13
CA ASP A 18 34.39 -7.54 -0.33
C ASP A 18 32.98 -7.07 -0.78
N ASN A 19 32.49 -7.58 -1.93
CA ASN A 19 31.11 -7.33 -2.35
C ASN A 19 30.07 -8.16 -1.59
N ILE A 20 30.50 -9.11 -0.73
CA ILE A 20 29.60 -9.88 0.12
C ILE A 20 29.01 -8.98 1.20
N LEU A 21 27.68 -8.81 1.18
CA LEU A 21 26.96 -8.08 2.22
C LEU A 21 26.65 -9.02 3.40
N LEU A 22 26.96 -8.61 4.63
CA LEU A 22 26.73 -9.33 5.88
C LEU A 22 27.43 -10.71 6.00
N GLY A 23 27.60 -11.46 4.92
CA GLY A 23 28.21 -12.78 4.88
C GLY A 23 27.40 -13.80 4.09
N GLU A 24 27.99 -14.96 3.85
CA GLU A 24 27.39 -16.07 3.08
C GLU A 24 26.10 -16.58 3.73
N GLY A 25 25.10 -16.93 2.90
CA GLY A 25 23.82 -17.47 3.35
C GLY A 25 22.85 -16.47 3.96
N ARG A 26 23.22 -15.17 4.10
CA ARG A 26 22.41 -14.15 4.78
C ARG A 26 21.55 -13.30 3.84
N GLY A 27 21.37 -13.71 2.58
CA GLY A 27 20.58 -12.94 1.58
C GLY A 27 19.15 -12.64 2.00
N PHE A 28 18.46 -13.57 2.67
CA PHE A 28 17.10 -13.35 3.16
C PHE A 28 17.04 -12.28 4.27
N GLU A 29 18.02 -12.26 5.16
CA GLU A 29 18.13 -11.23 6.21
C GLU A 29 18.33 -9.84 5.60
N ILE A 30 19.20 -9.73 4.60
CA ILE A 30 19.42 -8.49 3.84
C ILE A 30 18.13 -8.03 3.20
N ALA A 31 17.40 -8.94 2.51
CA ALA A 31 16.13 -8.65 1.88
C ALA A 31 15.10 -8.12 2.90
N GLN A 32 14.95 -8.75 4.07
CA GLN A 32 14.00 -8.31 5.10
C GLN A 32 14.36 -6.94 5.69
N GLY A 33 15.67 -6.67 5.89
CA GLY A 33 16.13 -5.35 6.33
C GLY A 33 15.76 -4.24 5.35
N ARG A 34 15.80 -4.51 4.04
CA ARG A 34 15.43 -3.58 2.97
C ARG A 34 13.91 -3.44 2.82
N LEU A 35 13.17 -4.55 2.92
CA LEU A 35 11.73 -4.59 2.63
C LEU A 35 10.87 -3.89 3.69
N GLY A 36 11.29 -3.85 4.96
CA GLY A 36 10.57 -3.15 6.02
C GLY A 36 10.31 -1.68 5.67
N PRO A 37 11.35 -0.84 5.56
CA PRO A 37 11.21 0.57 5.15
C PRO A 37 10.64 0.70 3.73
N GLY A 38 10.97 -0.22 2.81
CA GLY A 38 10.42 -0.24 1.45
C GLY A 38 8.89 -0.34 1.42
N ARG A 39 8.30 -1.13 2.32
CA ARG A 39 6.84 -1.27 2.44
C ARG A 39 6.17 0.01 2.90
N ILE A 40 6.75 0.75 3.85
CA ILE A 40 6.26 2.06 4.29
C ILE A 40 6.28 3.04 3.11
N HIS A 41 7.38 3.09 2.37
CA HIS A 41 7.55 3.93 1.19
C HIS A 41 6.50 3.61 0.10
N HIS A 42 6.25 2.32 -0.18
CA HIS A 42 5.20 1.91 -1.12
C HIS A 42 3.81 2.40 -0.68
N CYS A 43 3.47 2.24 0.60
CA CYS A 43 2.18 2.67 1.13
C CYS A 43 2.00 4.19 1.04
N MET A 44 3.04 4.98 1.33
CA MET A 44 2.97 6.43 1.22
C MET A 44 2.82 6.91 -0.23
N ARG A 45 3.50 6.27 -1.19
CA ARG A 45 3.29 6.55 -2.62
C ARG A 45 1.87 6.22 -3.08
N LEU A 46 1.29 5.12 -2.60
CA LEU A 46 -0.10 4.75 -2.90
C LEU A 46 -1.11 5.76 -2.35
N ILE A 47 -0.84 6.31 -1.17
CA ILE A 47 -1.66 7.39 -0.60
C ILE A 47 -1.61 8.63 -1.51
N GLY A 48 -0.41 9.03 -1.96
CA GLY A 48 -0.27 10.14 -2.91
C GLY A 48 -0.98 9.88 -4.25
N LEU A 49 -0.93 8.64 -4.74
CA LEU A 49 -1.63 8.24 -5.95
C LEU A 49 -3.16 8.29 -5.79
N ALA A 50 -3.68 7.84 -4.65
CA ALA A 50 -5.09 7.92 -4.31
C ALA A 50 -5.57 9.37 -4.16
N GLU A 51 -4.76 10.27 -3.56
CA GLU A 51 -5.02 11.71 -3.52
C GLU A 51 -5.17 12.30 -4.93
N ARG A 52 -4.24 11.96 -5.81
CA ARG A 52 -4.31 12.42 -7.20
C ARG A 52 -5.55 11.90 -7.92
N ALA A 53 -5.91 10.64 -7.69
CA ALA A 53 -7.13 10.07 -8.27
C ALA A 53 -8.40 10.76 -7.73
N LEU A 54 -8.47 11.05 -6.44
CA LEU A 54 -9.58 11.78 -5.82
C LEU A 54 -9.69 13.21 -6.39
N GLU A 55 -8.57 13.91 -6.54
CA GLU A 55 -8.54 15.24 -7.18
C GLU A 55 -9.12 15.20 -8.60
N LEU A 56 -8.68 14.25 -9.42
CA LEU A 56 -9.17 14.07 -10.79
C LEU A 56 -10.65 13.71 -10.79
N MET A 57 -11.08 12.84 -9.88
CA MET A 57 -12.50 12.46 -9.72
C MET A 57 -13.36 13.69 -9.40
N CYS A 58 -12.95 14.53 -8.44
CA CYS A 58 -13.67 15.75 -8.08
C CYS A 58 -13.75 16.76 -9.24
N LYS A 59 -12.61 17.01 -9.92
CA LYS A 59 -12.56 17.91 -11.09
C LYS A 59 -13.48 17.42 -12.20
N ARG A 60 -13.45 16.12 -12.50
CA ARG A 60 -14.31 15.55 -13.54
C ARG A 60 -15.78 15.61 -13.16
N ALA A 61 -16.12 15.20 -11.93
CA ALA A 61 -17.50 15.21 -11.45
C ALA A 61 -18.13 16.61 -11.47
N SER A 62 -17.34 17.64 -11.11
CA SER A 62 -17.82 19.02 -11.08
C SER A 62 -17.99 19.64 -12.48
N SER A 63 -17.19 19.21 -13.46
CA SER A 63 -17.22 19.76 -14.83
C SER A 63 -18.15 19.01 -15.79
N ARG A 64 -18.32 17.70 -15.61
CA ARG A 64 -19.12 16.85 -16.50
C ARG A 64 -20.61 17.02 -16.24
N VAL A 65 -21.35 17.41 -17.26
CA VAL A 65 -22.81 17.40 -17.25
C VAL A 65 -23.34 16.16 -17.95
N ALA A 66 -24.26 15.44 -17.30
CA ALA A 66 -25.02 14.33 -17.86
C ALA A 66 -26.44 14.38 -17.36
N PHE A 67 -27.40 14.13 -18.26
CA PHE A 67 -28.84 14.23 -17.95
C PHE A 67 -29.24 15.59 -17.32
N GLY A 68 -28.69 16.69 -17.86
CA GLY A 68 -29.02 18.06 -17.49
C GLY A 68 -28.41 18.59 -16.19
N LYS A 69 -27.55 17.81 -15.50
CA LYS A 69 -26.90 18.25 -14.26
C LYS A 69 -25.46 17.67 -14.12
N THR A 70 -24.68 18.27 -13.24
CA THR A 70 -23.32 17.82 -13.03
C THR A 70 -23.29 16.40 -12.43
N VAL A 71 -22.28 15.60 -12.76
CA VAL A 71 -22.07 14.27 -12.16
C VAL A 71 -21.88 14.39 -10.65
N ALA A 72 -21.29 15.49 -10.17
CA ALA A 72 -21.15 15.78 -8.74
C ALA A 72 -22.48 15.88 -7.98
N SER A 73 -23.60 16.16 -8.66
CA SER A 73 -24.92 16.20 -8.03
C SER A 73 -25.53 14.80 -7.78
N GLN A 74 -24.92 13.74 -8.29
CA GLN A 74 -25.39 12.38 -8.08
C GLN A 74 -24.95 11.87 -6.70
N THR A 75 -25.87 11.34 -5.91
CA THR A 75 -25.62 10.86 -4.54
C THR A 75 -24.50 9.82 -4.47
N VAL A 76 -24.48 8.86 -5.42
CA VAL A 76 -23.44 7.84 -5.49
C VAL A 76 -22.03 8.43 -5.70
N THR A 77 -21.94 9.55 -6.44
CA THR A 77 -20.66 10.25 -6.66
C THR A 77 -20.20 10.94 -5.38
N GLN A 78 -21.11 11.60 -4.67
CA GLN A 78 -20.83 12.28 -3.40
C GLN A 78 -20.39 11.27 -2.33
N GLU A 79 -21.09 10.13 -2.24
CA GLU A 79 -20.75 9.04 -1.33
C GLU A 79 -19.33 8.51 -1.58
N ARG A 80 -19.00 8.22 -2.84
CA ARG A 80 -17.64 7.77 -3.22
C ARG A 80 -16.55 8.79 -2.91
N ILE A 81 -16.79 10.07 -3.11
CA ILE A 81 -15.86 11.15 -2.79
C ILE A 81 -15.65 11.21 -1.27
N ALA A 82 -16.71 11.16 -0.47
CA ALA A 82 -16.63 11.18 0.98
C ALA A 82 -15.88 9.94 1.53
N GLU A 83 -16.25 8.76 1.06
CA GLU A 83 -15.56 7.52 1.44
C GLU A 83 -14.09 7.52 1.02
N ALA A 84 -13.76 8.00 -0.18
CA ALA A 84 -12.39 8.10 -0.64
C ALA A 84 -11.56 8.98 0.31
N ARG A 85 -12.07 10.12 0.72
CA ARG A 85 -11.40 10.99 1.70
C ARG A 85 -11.15 10.27 3.02
N CYS A 86 -12.18 9.65 3.59
CA CYS A 86 -12.04 8.91 4.84
C CYS A 86 -10.99 7.79 4.75
N LYS A 87 -11.06 6.98 3.69
CA LYS A 87 -10.14 5.85 3.48
C LYS A 87 -8.68 6.29 3.28
N ILE A 88 -8.45 7.37 2.55
CA ILE A 88 -7.11 7.93 2.33
C ILE A 88 -6.52 8.39 3.67
N ASP A 89 -7.28 9.12 4.48
CA ASP A 89 -6.78 9.65 5.75
C ASP A 89 -6.57 8.55 6.78
N MET A 90 -7.43 7.53 6.86
CA MET A 90 -7.20 6.35 7.69
C MET A 90 -5.89 5.63 7.29
N ALA A 91 -5.68 5.40 5.99
CA ALA A 91 -4.46 4.75 5.50
C ALA A 91 -3.20 5.60 5.78
N ARG A 92 -3.31 6.93 5.65
CA ARG A 92 -2.22 7.87 5.95
C ARG A 92 -1.83 7.82 7.42
N LEU A 93 -2.79 7.92 8.33
CA LEU A 93 -2.53 7.90 9.77
C LEU A 93 -1.91 6.58 10.20
N LEU A 94 -2.38 5.45 9.68
CA LEU A 94 -1.78 4.15 9.96
C LEU A 94 -0.35 4.05 9.41
N THR A 95 -0.09 4.61 8.22
CA THR A 95 1.26 4.62 7.61
C THR A 95 2.21 5.51 8.40
N LEU A 96 1.75 6.68 8.85
CA LEU A 96 2.54 7.56 9.73
C LEU A 96 2.85 6.91 11.07
N LYS A 97 1.90 6.14 11.64
CA LYS A 97 2.16 5.35 12.84
C LYS A 97 3.26 4.31 12.61
N ALA A 98 3.22 3.59 11.49
CA ALA A 98 4.26 2.62 11.15
C ALA A 98 5.64 3.27 10.96
N ALA A 99 5.69 4.44 10.31
CA ALA A 99 6.91 5.21 10.14
C ALA A 99 7.46 5.71 11.48
N TRP A 100 6.62 6.28 12.32
CA TRP A 100 7.02 6.71 13.67
C TRP A 100 7.57 5.56 14.52
N LEU A 101 6.90 4.40 14.52
CA LEU A 101 7.41 3.21 15.23
C LEU A 101 8.75 2.73 14.67
N MET A 102 8.94 2.84 13.36
CA MET A 102 10.23 2.53 12.73
C MET A 102 11.34 3.43 13.26
N ASP A 103 11.08 4.73 13.39
CA ASP A 103 12.06 5.72 13.84
C ASP A 103 12.41 5.56 15.33
N VAL A 104 11.41 5.33 16.19
CA VAL A 104 11.62 5.31 17.65
C VAL A 104 12.01 3.93 18.18
N ALA A 105 11.63 2.83 17.52
CA ALA A 105 11.80 1.48 18.05
C ALA A 105 12.35 0.47 17.03
N GLY A 106 12.50 0.88 15.78
CA GLY A 106 13.12 0.09 14.71
C GLY A 106 12.20 -0.93 14.05
N ASN A 107 12.72 -1.54 12.98
CA ASN A 107 11.98 -2.42 12.06
C ASN A 107 11.33 -3.64 12.75
N LYS A 108 12.00 -4.24 13.74
CA LYS A 108 11.49 -5.43 14.44
C LYS A 108 10.22 -5.14 15.25
N VAL A 109 10.12 -3.94 15.82
CA VAL A 109 8.95 -3.52 16.60
C VAL A 109 7.82 -3.09 15.66
N ALA A 110 8.13 -2.32 14.63
CA ALA A 110 7.15 -1.82 13.66
C ALA A 110 6.57 -2.89 12.71
N LYS A 111 7.02 -4.13 12.75
CA LYS A 111 6.66 -5.20 11.79
C LYS A 111 5.16 -5.43 11.61
N ASN A 112 4.37 -5.27 12.68
CA ASN A 112 2.93 -5.51 12.62
C ASN A 112 2.20 -4.35 11.95
N GLU A 113 2.55 -3.11 12.28
CA GLU A 113 2.04 -1.91 11.62
C GLU A 113 2.42 -1.91 10.14
N ILE A 114 3.65 -2.34 9.81
CA ILE A 114 4.09 -2.51 8.43
C ILE A 114 3.24 -3.56 7.70
N ALA A 115 2.89 -4.66 8.34
CA ALA A 115 1.99 -5.65 7.76
C ALA A 115 0.58 -5.08 7.54
N MET A 116 0.05 -4.33 8.53
CA MET A 116 -1.28 -3.71 8.43
C MET A 116 -1.36 -2.70 7.28
N ILE A 117 -0.38 -1.80 7.14
CA ILE A 117 -0.41 -0.82 6.05
C ILE A 117 -0.29 -1.47 4.67
N LYS A 118 0.43 -2.58 4.55
CA LYS A 118 0.55 -3.34 3.30
C LYS A 118 -0.76 -4.00 2.87
N VAL A 119 -1.68 -4.27 3.79
CA VAL A 119 -3.04 -4.73 3.48
C VAL A 119 -3.95 -3.56 3.14
N VAL A 120 -3.88 -2.49 3.92
CA VAL A 120 -4.82 -1.36 3.85
C VAL A 120 -4.55 -0.45 2.65
N ALA A 121 -3.31 0.05 2.51
CA ALA A 121 -3.01 1.11 1.55
C ALA A 121 -3.16 0.67 0.07
N PRO A 122 -2.70 -0.52 -0.37
CA PRO A 122 -2.90 -0.94 -1.75
C PRO A 122 -4.37 -1.17 -2.10
N SER A 123 -5.14 -1.76 -1.19
CA SER A 123 -6.58 -2.00 -1.39
C SER A 123 -7.35 -0.68 -1.48
N MET A 124 -7.07 0.27 -0.59
CA MET A 124 -7.63 1.62 -0.61
C MET A 124 -7.33 2.34 -1.92
N ALA A 125 -6.05 2.33 -2.35
CA ALA A 125 -5.64 3.00 -3.58
C ALA A 125 -6.34 2.42 -4.82
N CYS A 126 -6.40 1.09 -4.95
CA CYS A 126 -7.14 0.44 -6.03
C CYS A 126 -8.60 0.89 -6.04
N GLN A 127 -9.27 0.94 -4.89
CA GLN A 127 -10.67 1.33 -4.82
C GLN A 127 -10.92 2.78 -5.20
N VAL A 128 -10.10 3.71 -4.70
CA VAL A 128 -10.24 5.15 -5.02
C VAL A 128 -9.97 5.40 -6.50
N ILE A 129 -8.94 4.75 -7.07
CA ILE A 129 -8.62 4.89 -8.49
C ILE A 129 -9.75 4.31 -9.35
N ASP A 130 -10.31 3.15 -8.99
CA ASP A 130 -11.45 2.54 -9.69
C ASP A 130 -12.66 3.49 -9.72
N TRP A 131 -13.00 4.11 -8.59
CA TRP A 131 -14.08 5.12 -8.55
C TRP A 131 -13.79 6.34 -9.41
N ALA A 132 -12.53 6.79 -9.45
CA ALA A 132 -12.13 7.88 -10.33
C ALA A 132 -12.27 7.50 -11.81
N MET A 133 -11.82 6.28 -12.20
CA MET A 133 -12.00 5.74 -13.55
C MET A 133 -13.49 5.69 -13.92
N GLN A 134 -14.33 5.22 -13.02
CA GLN A 134 -15.78 5.14 -13.25
C GLN A 134 -16.41 6.52 -13.54
N VAL A 135 -15.99 7.55 -12.81
CA VAL A 135 -16.46 8.94 -13.03
C VAL A 135 -15.97 9.52 -14.37
N HIS A 136 -14.80 9.07 -14.85
CA HIS A 136 -14.26 9.48 -16.15
C HIS A 136 -14.91 8.73 -17.31
N GLY A 137 -15.53 7.57 -17.06
CA GLY A 137 -16.07 6.70 -18.11
C GLY A 137 -14.97 6.17 -19.02
N GLY A 138 -15.20 6.11 -20.33
CA GLY A 138 -14.21 5.65 -21.32
C GLY A 138 -12.86 6.37 -21.24
N GLY A 139 -12.85 7.67 -20.93
CA GLY A 139 -11.62 8.45 -20.71
C GLY A 139 -10.75 7.92 -19.57
N GLY A 140 -11.34 7.29 -18.55
CA GLY A 140 -10.62 6.67 -17.46
C GLY A 140 -9.78 5.44 -17.87
N MET A 141 -10.02 4.91 -19.07
CA MET A 141 -9.30 3.77 -19.66
C MET A 141 -8.30 4.18 -20.75
N CYS A 142 -8.24 5.47 -21.09
CA CYS A 142 -7.37 6.03 -22.13
C CYS A 142 -6.16 6.72 -21.49
N ASP A 143 -5.12 6.95 -22.30
CA ASP A 143 -3.89 7.63 -21.87
C ASP A 143 -4.09 9.14 -21.64
N ASP A 144 -5.25 9.72 -22.02
CA ASP A 144 -5.61 11.11 -21.71
C ASP A 144 -5.64 11.40 -20.19
N PHE A 145 -5.88 10.35 -19.40
CA PHE A 145 -5.84 10.42 -17.93
C PHE A 145 -4.95 9.29 -17.38
N PRO A 146 -4.15 9.55 -16.33
CA PRO A 146 -3.20 8.56 -15.82
C PRO A 146 -3.86 7.42 -15.01
N LEU A 147 -5.19 7.28 -15.04
CA LEU A 147 -5.95 6.45 -14.10
C LEU A 147 -5.77 4.95 -14.37
N ALA A 148 -5.84 4.51 -15.61
CA ALA A 148 -5.68 3.09 -15.96
C ALA A 148 -4.27 2.60 -15.61
N TYR A 149 -3.25 3.37 -15.94
CA TYR A 149 -1.86 3.10 -15.57
C TYR A 149 -1.68 3.10 -14.05
N ALA A 150 -2.24 4.09 -13.36
CA ALA A 150 -2.21 4.20 -11.90
C ALA A 150 -2.87 2.99 -11.23
N TYR A 151 -4.00 2.52 -11.74
CA TYR A 151 -4.69 1.34 -11.24
C TYR A 151 -3.82 0.08 -11.36
N ALA A 152 -3.25 -0.16 -12.54
CA ALA A 152 -2.37 -1.31 -12.76
C ALA A 152 -1.16 -1.28 -11.82
N GLY A 153 -0.53 -0.11 -11.62
CA GLY A 153 0.56 0.10 -10.69
C GLY A 153 0.16 -0.13 -9.23
N ALA A 154 -0.97 0.39 -8.80
CA ALA A 154 -1.50 0.18 -7.45
C ALA A 154 -1.84 -1.29 -7.20
N ARG A 155 -2.44 -1.96 -8.20
CA ARG A 155 -2.82 -3.38 -8.12
C ARG A 155 -1.62 -4.31 -7.92
N THR A 156 -0.50 -3.99 -8.54
CA THR A 156 0.77 -4.72 -8.37
C THR A 156 1.21 -4.74 -6.90
N LEU A 157 1.00 -3.68 -6.15
CA LEU A 157 1.44 -3.58 -4.75
C LEU A 157 0.60 -4.40 -3.75
N ARG A 158 -0.46 -5.07 -4.23
CA ARG A 158 -1.18 -6.06 -3.42
C ARG A 158 -0.43 -7.40 -3.32
N PHE A 159 0.58 -7.63 -4.15
CA PHE A 159 1.42 -8.83 -4.09
C PHE A 159 2.93 -8.53 -4.06
N ALA A 160 3.39 -7.39 -4.56
CA ALA A 160 4.79 -6.99 -4.44
C ALA A 160 5.18 -6.77 -2.97
N ASP A 161 6.40 -7.14 -2.59
CA ASP A 161 6.93 -7.12 -1.22
C ASP A 161 6.11 -7.96 -0.22
N GLY A 162 5.45 -8.98 -0.71
CA GLY A 162 4.57 -9.89 0.01
C GLY A 162 3.09 -9.68 -0.34
N PRO A 163 2.38 -10.76 -0.74
CA PRO A 163 0.95 -10.70 -1.02
C PRO A 163 0.13 -10.35 0.22
N ASP A 164 -1.08 -9.83 0.00
CA ASP A 164 -2.05 -9.49 1.05
C ASP A 164 -2.22 -10.63 2.08
N GLU A 165 -2.23 -11.88 1.60
CA GLU A 165 -2.44 -13.08 2.42
C GLU A 165 -1.28 -13.31 3.39
N VAL A 166 -0.05 -13.09 2.97
CA VAL A 166 1.14 -13.21 3.83
C VAL A 166 1.06 -12.21 4.98
N HIS A 167 0.69 -10.97 4.68
CA HIS A 167 0.55 -9.93 5.70
C HIS A 167 -0.63 -10.19 6.63
N ARG A 168 -1.78 -10.61 6.11
CA ARG A 168 -2.96 -11.00 6.91
C ARG A 168 -2.63 -12.14 7.85
N ASN A 169 -1.92 -13.17 7.38
CA ASN A 169 -1.48 -14.28 8.22
C ASN A 169 -0.52 -13.82 9.33
N ALA A 170 0.40 -12.89 9.04
CA ALA A 170 1.29 -12.33 10.04
C ALA A 170 0.53 -11.56 11.13
N ILE A 171 -0.43 -10.72 10.74
CA ILE A 171 -1.30 -9.97 11.65
C ILE A 171 -2.10 -10.92 12.54
N ALA A 172 -2.74 -11.93 11.92
CA ALA A 172 -3.55 -12.91 12.66
C ALA A 172 -2.70 -13.70 13.67
N LYS A 173 -1.51 -14.16 13.28
CA LYS A 173 -0.58 -14.84 14.19
C LYS A 173 -0.17 -13.96 15.38
N TRP A 174 0.05 -12.69 15.14
CA TRP A 174 0.40 -11.74 16.19
C TRP A 174 -0.79 -11.53 17.15
N GLU A 175 -2.00 -11.32 16.64
CA GLU A 175 -3.20 -11.18 17.48
C GLU A 175 -3.47 -12.43 18.31
N LEU A 176 -3.51 -13.61 17.68
CA LEU A 176 -3.71 -14.88 18.36
C LEU A 176 -2.61 -15.20 19.39
N GLY A 177 -1.38 -14.76 19.10
CA GLY A 177 -0.24 -14.95 20.00
C GLY A 177 -0.40 -14.24 21.35
N LYS A 178 -1.23 -13.21 21.45
CA LYS A 178 -1.54 -12.52 22.72
C LYS A 178 -2.34 -13.41 23.69
N TYR A 179 -3.08 -14.38 23.17
CA TYR A 179 -3.99 -15.27 23.90
C TYR A 179 -3.48 -16.72 23.95
N ALA A 180 -2.22 -16.95 23.57
CA ALA A 180 -1.65 -18.31 23.60
C ALA A 180 -1.57 -18.84 25.05
N PRO A 181 -1.87 -20.15 25.29
CA PRO A 181 -1.78 -20.74 26.61
C PRO A 181 -0.41 -20.48 27.27
N GLY A 182 -0.41 -20.03 28.53
CA GLY A 182 0.80 -19.76 29.30
C GLY A 182 1.37 -18.34 29.19
N LYS A 183 0.74 -17.44 28.44
CA LYS A 183 1.06 -16.00 28.49
C LYS A 183 0.18 -15.28 29.49
N THR A 184 0.81 -14.54 30.39
CA THR A 184 0.09 -13.63 31.30
C THR A 184 -0.16 -12.29 30.59
N GLU A 185 -1.26 -11.58 30.95
CA GLU A 185 -1.62 -10.27 30.37
C GLU A 185 -0.52 -9.22 30.46
N ALA A 186 0.47 -9.39 31.35
CA ALA A 186 1.61 -8.48 31.54
C ALA A 186 2.61 -8.48 30.36
N GLU A 187 2.61 -9.48 29.49
CA GLU A 187 3.55 -9.60 28.37
C GLU A 187 2.98 -9.08 27.03
N ALA A 188 1.73 -8.63 27.01
CA ALA A 188 1.18 -7.99 25.84
C ALA A 188 1.84 -6.61 25.66
N PRO A 189 2.49 -6.31 24.51
CA PRO A 189 3.05 -4.99 24.31
C PRO A 189 1.92 -3.96 24.31
N VAL A 190 1.90 -3.13 25.34
CA VAL A 190 0.94 -2.02 25.47
C VAL A 190 1.31 -0.96 24.45
N THR A 191 0.72 -1.02 23.27
CA THR A 191 0.65 0.11 22.34
C THR A 191 -0.45 1.06 22.82
N ARG A 192 -0.22 1.77 23.93
CA ARG A 192 -1.04 2.92 24.31
C ARG A 192 -0.48 4.15 23.62
N PHE A 193 -1.35 4.83 22.87
CA PHE A 193 -1.14 6.23 22.49
C PHE A 193 -1.44 7.11 23.67
#